data_8c94f2b2f6c07312c314771887045cb9
#
_entry.id   8c94f2b2f6c07312c314771887045cb9
#
_cell.length_a   1.000
_cell.length_b   1.000
_cell.length_c   1.000
_cell.angle_alpha   90.00
_cell.angle_beta   90.00
_cell.angle_gamma   90.00
#
_symmetry.space_group_name_H-M   'P 1'
#
loop_
_entity.id
_entity.type
_entity.pdbx_description
1 polymer ?
#
loop_
_entity_poly.entity_id
_entity_poly.type
_entity_poly.pdbx_seq_one_letter_code
_entity_poly.pdbx_strand_id
1 'polypeptide(L)'
;MAIPYRTRRTIRRALTVCLVVAVLLVTVCLCGMIWVQRYIVYAADGSVRIDFDLPPLTMGNTARPPQRLDITINIEETNQNPDFTGELTQLGGFYIEPETLTDIPAVLEQLKELPAGTPIMVDVKSIRGDFYYSSSVSSRRSNTVNTEDMDNLIAYLKDSGLYVIARVPAFRDYAHGLENVSDGVYHSSGGYLHMDAQGCYWLNPAREGNISYLTKIITELRTLGFHEVMLTDFSFPESNNILVNGDRQEILTKAANILLTACGNDSFAVSFEMTENFTAPEGRSRIYRSGLTATEAEQAFQNSTLPNPAVNLVFLTELFDTRFDAFSVLRPLMGAY
;
A
#
# COMPACT_ATOMS: atom_id res chain seq x y z
N MET A 1 67.17 3.83 18.41
CA MET A 1 67.39 5.30 18.56
C MET A 1 66.07 5.89 19.06
N ALA A 2 66.02 6.51 20.22
CA ALA A 2 64.84 7.16 20.76
C ALA A 2 64.71 8.61 20.19
N ILE A 3 63.57 8.91 19.55
CA ILE A 3 63.31 10.23 18.98
C ILE A 3 63.21 11.23 20.14
N PRO A 4 63.95 12.38 20.08
CA PRO A 4 63.95 13.39 21.14
C PRO A 4 62.54 13.97 21.38
N TYR A 5 62.22 14.29 22.63
CA TYR A 5 60.86 14.75 23.06
C TYR A 5 60.35 15.96 22.26
N ARG A 6 61.19 16.86 21.90
CA ARG A 6 60.83 18.03 21.07
C ARG A 6 60.34 17.61 19.68
N THR A 7 61.01 16.69 19.05
CA THR A 7 60.63 16.18 17.72
C THR A 7 59.27 15.42 17.76
N ARG A 8 58.99 14.66 18.82
CA ARG A 8 57.70 13.99 19.01
C ARG A 8 56.55 15.01 19.14
N ARG A 9 56.77 16.14 19.82
CA ARG A 9 55.79 17.18 20.01
C ARG A 9 55.49 17.90 18.68
N THR A 10 56.51 18.15 17.87
CA THR A 10 56.39 18.77 16.55
C THR A 10 55.66 17.84 15.58
N ILE A 11 56.00 16.58 15.57
CA ILE A 11 55.31 15.57 14.72
C ILE A 11 53.83 15.43 15.10
N ARG A 12 53.51 15.37 16.40
CA ARG A 12 52.10 15.32 16.84
C ARG A 12 51.32 16.56 16.39
N ARG A 13 51.90 17.76 16.51
CA ARG A 13 51.27 19.00 16.05
C ARG A 13 51.07 18.98 14.53
N ALA A 14 52.06 18.56 13.77
CA ALA A 14 51.97 18.46 12.34
C ALA A 14 50.87 17.45 11.93
N LEU A 15 50.82 16.27 12.58
CA LEU A 15 49.78 15.24 12.35
C LEU A 15 48.37 15.79 12.69
N THR A 16 48.23 16.52 13.80
CA THR A 16 46.94 17.14 14.17
C THR A 16 46.49 18.14 13.12
N VAL A 17 47.41 19.01 12.63
CA VAL A 17 47.11 19.98 11.58
C VAL A 17 46.72 19.28 10.28
N CYS A 18 47.45 18.22 9.87
CA CYS A 18 47.10 17.43 8.69
C CYS A 18 45.73 16.78 8.84
N LEU A 19 45.40 16.24 10.01
CA LEU A 19 44.09 15.64 10.27
C LEU A 19 42.97 16.68 10.16
N VAL A 20 43.15 17.87 10.75
CA VAL A 20 42.16 18.94 10.66
C VAL A 20 41.94 19.39 9.21
N VAL A 21 43.03 19.56 8.45
CA VAL A 21 42.93 19.90 7.03
C VAL A 21 42.22 18.82 6.23
N ALA A 22 42.53 17.55 6.48
CA ALA A 22 41.85 16.43 5.83
C ALA A 22 40.34 16.42 6.14
N VAL A 23 39.96 16.61 7.41
CA VAL A 23 38.54 16.69 7.80
C VAL A 23 37.84 17.87 7.11
N LEU A 24 38.46 19.05 7.05
CA LEU A 24 37.90 20.21 6.36
C LEU A 24 37.71 19.92 4.86
N LEU A 25 38.70 19.31 4.21
CA LEU A 25 38.57 18.93 2.78
C LEU A 25 37.40 17.97 2.55
N VAL A 26 37.26 16.94 3.38
CA VAL A 26 36.16 15.98 3.28
C VAL A 26 34.81 16.71 3.47
N THR A 27 34.73 17.60 4.45
CA THR A 27 33.50 18.37 4.70
C THR A 27 33.13 19.26 3.50
N VAL A 28 34.13 19.96 2.92
CA VAL A 28 33.90 20.78 1.72
C VAL A 28 33.46 19.93 0.53
N CYS A 29 34.06 18.76 0.33
CA CYS A 29 33.66 17.83 -0.73
C CYS A 29 32.24 17.32 -0.55
N LEU A 30 31.85 16.96 0.69
CA LEU A 30 30.48 16.50 0.98
C LEU A 30 29.46 17.62 0.77
N CYS A 31 29.75 18.83 1.26
CA CYS A 31 28.89 19.99 1.01
C CYS A 31 28.77 20.32 -0.49
N GLY A 32 29.86 20.20 -1.23
CA GLY A 32 29.88 20.36 -2.69
C GLY A 32 29.03 19.32 -3.40
N MET A 33 29.12 18.05 -2.98
CA MET A 33 28.29 16.96 -3.54
C MET A 33 26.80 17.21 -3.28
N ILE A 34 26.41 17.56 -2.04
CA ILE A 34 25.02 17.90 -1.69
C ILE A 34 24.52 19.10 -2.50
N TRP A 35 25.40 20.08 -2.73
CA TRP A 35 25.04 21.26 -3.51
C TRP A 35 24.84 20.92 -4.99
N VAL A 36 25.70 20.10 -5.59
CA VAL A 36 25.59 19.68 -7.01
C VAL A 36 24.37 18.76 -7.22
N GLN A 37 23.99 17.93 -6.27
CA GLN A 37 22.80 17.07 -6.36
C GLN A 37 21.51 17.86 -6.64
N ARG A 38 21.43 19.13 -6.28
CA ARG A 38 20.29 20.00 -6.55
C ARG A 38 20.10 20.38 -8.03
N TYR A 39 21.11 20.15 -8.86
CA TYR A 39 21.14 20.51 -10.28
C TYR A 39 21.21 19.27 -11.19
N ILE A 40 21.08 18.07 -10.60
CA ILE A 40 21.07 16.84 -11.37
C ILE A 40 19.67 16.62 -11.94
N VAL A 41 19.60 16.56 -13.27
CA VAL A 41 18.37 16.22 -14.02
C VAL A 41 18.55 14.85 -14.65
N TYR A 42 17.60 13.97 -14.37
CA TYR A 42 17.53 12.67 -15.03
C TYR A 42 16.66 12.80 -16.27
N ALA A 43 17.23 12.58 -17.44
CA ALA A 43 16.48 12.60 -18.68
C ALA A 43 15.76 11.25 -18.91
N ALA A 44 14.67 11.27 -19.68
CA ALA A 44 13.85 10.08 -19.96
C ALA A 44 14.61 8.97 -20.71
N ASP A 45 15.77 9.30 -21.33
CA ASP A 45 16.68 8.37 -22.02
C ASP A 45 17.67 7.67 -21.06
N GLY A 46 17.55 7.89 -19.75
CA GLY A 46 18.48 7.38 -18.74
C GLY A 46 19.79 8.17 -18.63
N SER A 47 19.96 9.25 -19.40
CA SER A 47 21.13 10.12 -19.28
C SER A 47 21.00 11.06 -18.07
N VAL A 48 22.13 11.27 -17.37
CA VAL A 48 22.22 12.21 -16.25
C VAL A 48 22.90 13.48 -16.75
N ARG A 49 22.23 14.63 -16.59
CA ARG A 49 22.79 15.96 -16.92
C ARG A 49 22.79 16.84 -15.69
N ILE A 50 23.79 17.68 -15.58
CA ILE A 50 23.86 18.75 -14.58
C ILE A 50 23.44 20.03 -15.30
N ASP A 51 22.33 20.62 -14.86
CA ASP A 51 21.80 21.85 -15.43
C ASP A 51 21.74 22.95 -14.35
N PHE A 52 22.61 23.95 -14.48
CA PHE A 52 22.72 25.07 -13.54
C PHE A 52 21.74 26.21 -13.85
N ASP A 53 21.06 26.17 -14.99
CA ASP A 53 20.08 27.19 -15.39
C ASP A 53 18.70 26.94 -14.75
N LEU A 54 18.48 25.74 -14.19
CA LEU A 54 17.28 25.44 -13.44
C LEU A 54 17.38 26.04 -12.02
N PRO A 55 16.27 26.59 -11.49
CA PRO A 55 16.26 27.03 -10.09
C PRO A 55 16.57 25.83 -9.18
N PRO A 56 17.46 25.98 -8.18
CA PRO A 56 17.87 24.89 -7.31
C PRO A 56 16.65 24.32 -6.59
N LEU A 57 16.53 23.00 -6.58
CA LEU A 57 15.53 22.28 -5.79
C LEU A 57 15.74 22.64 -4.33
N THR A 58 14.85 23.43 -3.76
CA THR A 58 14.84 23.73 -2.33
C THR A 58 14.34 22.46 -1.60
N MET A 59 15.21 21.91 -0.72
CA MET A 59 14.74 20.88 0.21
C MET A 59 13.62 21.49 1.06
N GLY A 60 12.41 21.01 0.88
CA GLY A 60 11.24 21.44 1.65
C GLY A 60 10.01 21.80 0.84
N ASN A 61 10.09 21.86 -0.49
CA ASN A 61 8.92 22.07 -1.32
C ASN A 61 9.15 21.51 -2.71
N THR A 62 9.22 20.19 -2.82
CA THR A 62 8.99 19.51 -4.09
C THR A 62 7.51 19.20 -4.27
N ALA A 63 6.65 20.16 -3.96
CA ALA A 63 5.38 20.22 -4.62
C ALA A 63 5.67 20.63 -6.07
N ARG A 64 6.01 19.68 -6.92
CA ARG A 64 5.71 19.85 -8.33
C ARG A 64 4.23 20.20 -8.35
N PRO A 65 3.80 21.33 -8.98
CA PRO A 65 2.39 21.55 -9.15
C PRO A 65 1.84 20.26 -9.76
N PRO A 66 0.69 19.74 -9.30
CA PRO A 66 0.13 18.55 -9.86
C PRO A 66 0.12 18.76 -11.37
N GLN A 67 0.87 17.95 -12.12
CA GLN A 67 0.67 17.89 -13.55
C GLN A 67 -0.80 17.45 -13.64
N ARG A 68 -1.68 18.39 -13.95
CA ARG A 68 -3.01 18.05 -14.39
C ARG A 68 -2.78 17.05 -15.51
N LEU A 69 -3.02 15.79 -15.22
CA LEU A 69 -3.28 14.84 -16.26
C LEU A 69 -4.50 15.44 -16.97
N ASP A 70 -4.29 15.97 -18.16
CA ASP A 70 -5.40 16.25 -19.08
C ASP A 70 -5.94 14.87 -19.52
N ILE A 71 -6.56 14.19 -18.57
CA ILE A 71 -7.49 13.13 -18.89
C ILE A 71 -8.70 13.87 -19.41
N THR A 72 -8.78 13.97 -20.72
CA THR A 72 -10.01 14.43 -21.38
C THR A 72 -11.02 13.30 -21.20
N ILE A 73 -11.61 13.23 -20.01
CA ILE A 73 -12.85 12.49 -19.81
C ILE A 73 -13.90 13.34 -20.48
N ASN A 74 -14.45 12.88 -21.60
CA ASN A 74 -15.70 13.42 -22.12
C ASN A 74 -16.78 13.12 -21.08
N ILE A 75 -16.92 14.03 -20.11
CA ILE A 75 -18.04 14.03 -19.19
C ILE A 75 -19.19 14.67 -19.97
N GLU A 76 -20.07 13.85 -20.54
CA GLU A 76 -21.43 14.28 -20.72
C GLU A 76 -21.98 14.54 -19.31
N GLU A 77 -22.31 15.82 -19.03
CA GLU A 77 -22.94 16.24 -17.77
C GLU A 77 -24.33 15.58 -17.64
N THR A 78 -24.36 14.33 -17.28
CA THR A 78 -25.54 13.70 -16.71
C THR A 78 -25.32 13.65 -15.20
N ASN A 79 -26.14 14.37 -14.45
CA ASN A 79 -26.24 14.32 -12.97
C ASN A 79 -26.72 12.94 -12.47
N GLN A 80 -26.09 11.87 -12.90
CA GLN A 80 -26.30 10.52 -12.40
C GLN A 80 -25.00 10.04 -11.77
N ASN A 81 -25.06 9.58 -10.52
CA ASN A 81 -23.95 8.87 -9.91
C ASN A 81 -23.49 7.77 -10.86
N PRO A 82 -22.17 7.60 -11.08
CA PRO A 82 -21.65 6.56 -11.94
C PRO A 82 -22.22 5.19 -11.54
N ASP A 83 -22.66 4.43 -12.53
CA ASP A 83 -23.05 3.04 -12.31
C ASP A 83 -21.80 2.16 -12.33
N PHE A 84 -21.48 1.57 -11.22
CA PHE A 84 -20.34 0.67 -11.06
C PHE A 84 -20.71 -0.82 -11.20
N THR A 85 -21.91 -1.12 -11.73
CA THR A 85 -22.32 -2.49 -12.02
C THR A 85 -21.71 -3.03 -13.31
N GLY A 86 -21.71 -4.34 -13.49
CA GLY A 86 -21.24 -4.98 -14.71
C GLY A 86 -19.73 -5.24 -14.74
N GLU A 87 -19.08 -5.02 -15.89
CA GLU A 87 -17.66 -5.32 -16.07
C GLU A 87 -16.76 -4.34 -15.29
N LEU A 88 -15.64 -4.85 -14.77
CA LEU A 88 -14.61 -4.03 -14.14
C LEU A 88 -13.92 -3.16 -15.19
N THR A 89 -13.60 -1.93 -14.83
CA THR A 89 -12.85 -0.99 -15.67
C THR A 89 -11.44 -0.76 -15.15
N GLN A 90 -10.55 -0.24 -15.98
CA GLN A 90 -9.20 0.12 -15.56
C GLN A 90 -9.27 1.15 -14.43
N LEU A 91 -8.45 0.97 -13.39
CA LEU A 91 -8.34 1.88 -12.26
C LEU A 91 -7.25 2.93 -12.51
N GLY A 92 -7.60 4.19 -12.28
CA GLY A 92 -6.65 5.29 -12.20
C GLY A 92 -7.06 6.19 -11.04
N GLY A 93 -6.51 5.98 -9.86
CA GLY A 93 -6.99 6.66 -8.65
C GLY A 93 -5.98 6.67 -7.51
N PHE A 94 -6.51 6.73 -6.29
CA PHE A 94 -5.68 6.97 -5.12
C PHE A 94 -5.96 5.97 -4.00
N TYR A 95 -4.98 5.82 -3.10
CA TYR A 95 -5.18 5.19 -1.80
C TYR A 95 -4.84 6.18 -0.69
N ILE A 96 -5.59 6.09 0.40
CA ILE A 96 -5.38 6.90 1.59
C ILE A 96 -4.41 6.14 2.48
N GLU A 97 -3.26 6.75 2.79
CA GLU A 97 -2.28 6.16 3.71
C GLU A 97 -2.85 6.09 5.13
N PRO A 98 -2.57 5.00 5.88
CA PRO A 98 -3.09 4.85 7.25
C PRO A 98 -2.74 6.01 8.18
N GLU A 99 -1.58 6.62 7.98
CA GLU A 99 -1.09 7.76 8.75
C GLU A 99 -1.96 9.01 8.55
N THR A 100 -2.52 9.20 7.35
CA THR A 100 -3.39 10.34 7.04
C THR A 100 -4.78 10.20 7.65
N LEU A 101 -5.20 8.99 8.02
CA LEU A 101 -6.46 8.75 8.72
C LEU A 101 -6.47 9.30 10.18
N THR A 102 -5.35 9.82 10.65
CA THR A 102 -5.30 10.57 11.91
C THR A 102 -5.89 11.98 11.78
N ASP A 103 -6.03 12.51 10.56
CA ASP A 103 -6.67 13.79 10.23
C ASP A 103 -7.70 13.62 9.10
N ILE A 104 -8.78 12.91 9.40
CA ILE A 104 -9.88 12.64 8.45
C ILE A 104 -10.52 13.92 7.90
N PRO A 105 -10.71 15.01 8.67
CA PRO A 105 -11.20 16.28 8.11
C PRO A 105 -10.36 16.78 6.91
N ALA A 106 -9.02 16.72 6.99
CA ALA A 106 -8.15 17.11 5.89
C ALA A 106 -8.31 16.17 4.68
N VAL A 107 -8.47 14.87 4.91
CA VAL A 107 -8.75 13.88 3.86
C VAL A 107 -10.07 14.21 3.15
N LEU A 108 -11.13 14.54 3.90
CA LEU A 108 -12.44 14.88 3.32
C LEU A 108 -12.38 16.09 2.39
N GLU A 109 -11.60 17.13 2.74
CA GLU A 109 -11.45 18.30 1.86
C GLU A 109 -10.79 17.92 0.52
N GLN A 110 -9.81 17.03 0.52
CA GLN A 110 -9.17 16.57 -0.71
C GLN A 110 -10.11 15.71 -1.57
N LEU A 111 -10.90 14.84 -0.94
CA LEU A 111 -11.84 13.97 -1.63
C LEU A 111 -12.94 14.74 -2.35
N LYS A 112 -13.36 15.91 -1.83
CA LYS A 112 -14.37 16.78 -2.46
C LYS A 112 -13.93 17.35 -3.80
N GLU A 113 -12.63 17.42 -4.05
CA GLU A 113 -12.09 17.95 -5.31
C GLU A 113 -11.96 16.89 -6.40
N LEU A 114 -12.20 15.61 -6.06
CA LEU A 114 -12.04 14.52 -7.02
C LEU A 114 -13.26 14.38 -7.92
N PRO A 115 -13.05 14.10 -9.22
CA PRO A 115 -14.13 13.79 -10.14
C PRO A 115 -14.91 12.54 -9.72
N ALA A 116 -16.21 12.51 -10.00
CA ALA A 116 -17.02 11.30 -9.86
C ALA A 116 -16.41 10.13 -10.64
N GLY A 117 -16.52 8.93 -10.11
CA GLY A 117 -15.92 7.73 -10.68
C GLY A 117 -14.46 7.50 -10.30
N THR A 118 -13.77 8.47 -9.68
CA THR A 118 -12.37 8.28 -9.25
C THR A 118 -12.26 7.15 -8.23
N PRO A 119 -11.37 6.15 -8.45
CA PRO A 119 -11.13 5.11 -7.47
C PRO A 119 -10.40 5.63 -6.22
N ILE A 120 -10.96 5.31 -5.05
CA ILE A 120 -10.36 5.62 -3.74
C ILE A 120 -10.30 4.36 -2.90
N MET A 121 -9.10 4.01 -2.47
CA MET A 121 -8.88 2.93 -1.51
C MET A 121 -8.63 3.49 -0.12
N VAL A 122 -9.26 2.88 0.89
CA VAL A 122 -9.09 3.28 2.29
C VAL A 122 -8.94 2.07 3.21
N ASP A 123 -8.03 2.16 4.16
CA ASP A 123 -7.88 1.17 5.21
C ASP A 123 -9.04 1.26 6.20
N VAL A 124 -9.64 0.11 6.51
CA VAL A 124 -10.78 0.04 7.43
C VAL A 124 -10.48 -0.79 8.67
N LYS A 125 -9.34 -1.48 8.70
CA LYS A 125 -8.94 -2.36 9.80
C LYS A 125 -7.42 -2.51 9.85
N SER A 126 -6.85 -2.60 11.05
CA SER A 126 -5.42 -2.86 11.26
C SER A 126 -5.10 -4.36 11.34
N ILE A 127 -3.81 -4.70 11.17
CA ILE A 127 -3.27 -6.05 11.44
C ILE A 127 -3.33 -6.41 12.94
N ARG A 128 -3.59 -5.44 13.83
CA ARG A 128 -3.82 -5.69 15.26
C ARG A 128 -5.24 -6.14 15.55
N GLY A 129 -6.14 -6.15 14.57
CA GLY A 129 -7.53 -6.53 14.69
C GLY A 129 -8.44 -5.38 15.15
N ASP A 130 -7.92 -4.15 15.13
CA ASP A 130 -8.71 -2.97 15.50
C ASP A 130 -9.40 -2.42 14.25
N PHE A 131 -10.71 -2.22 14.34
CA PHE A 131 -11.50 -1.59 13.30
C PHE A 131 -11.42 -0.07 13.43
N TYR A 132 -11.31 0.61 12.30
CA TYR A 132 -11.27 2.07 12.27
C TYR A 132 -12.65 2.71 12.30
N TYR A 133 -13.70 1.95 11.98
CA TYR A 133 -15.12 2.35 11.96
C TYR A 133 -15.96 1.55 12.95
N SER A 134 -17.24 1.92 13.13
CA SER A 134 -18.18 1.24 14.01
C SER A 134 -18.68 -0.08 13.43
N SER A 135 -17.77 -1.08 13.39
CA SER A 135 -18.10 -2.42 12.89
C SER A 135 -19.03 -3.18 13.86
N SER A 136 -19.96 -3.95 13.32
CA SER A 136 -20.79 -4.91 14.05
C SER A 136 -20.10 -6.27 14.23
N VAL A 137 -19.02 -6.54 13.49
CA VAL A 137 -18.29 -7.81 13.53
C VAL A 137 -17.44 -7.92 14.80
N SER A 138 -16.89 -6.81 15.29
CA SER A 138 -16.09 -6.75 16.50
C SER A 138 -16.31 -5.42 17.23
N SER A 139 -16.19 -5.44 18.55
CA SER A 139 -16.22 -4.23 19.38
C SER A 139 -14.85 -3.53 19.47
N ARG A 140 -13.78 -4.12 18.92
CA ARG A 140 -12.44 -3.54 18.96
C ARG A 140 -12.36 -2.33 18.04
N ARG A 141 -11.83 -1.24 18.58
CA ARG A 141 -11.65 0.03 17.87
C ARG A 141 -10.20 0.46 17.92
N SER A 142 -9.78 1.18 16.89
CA SER A 142 -8.48 1.83 16.88
C SER A 142 -8.37 2.88 17.99
N ASN A 143 -7.18 3.06 18.51
CA ASN A 143 -6.84 4.15 19.41
C ASN A 143 -6.10 5.30 18.69
N THR A 144 -5.81 5.14 17.40
CA THR A 144 -5.09 6.14 16.58
C THR A 144 -6.01 6.82 15.58
N VAL A 145 -7.03 6.11 15.08
CA VAL A 145 -8.04 6.65 14.16
C VAL A 145 -9.31 6.92 14.95
N ASN A 146 -9.87 8.12 14.82
CA ASN A 146 -11.15 8.47 15.42
C ASN A 146 -12.27 7.73 14.70
N THR A 147 -13.01 6.88 15.43
CA THR A 147 -14.05 6.03 14.86
C THR A 147 -15.23 6.85 14.33
N GLU A 148 -15.64 7.93 15.00
CA GLU A 148 -16.74 8.78 14.58
C GLU A 148 -16.40 9.53 13.29
N ASP A 149 -15.17 10.06 13.19
CA ASP A 149 -14.70 10.71 11.97
C ASP A 149 -14.61 9.71 10.81
N MET A 150 -14.18 8.47 11.08
CA MET A 150 -14.14 7.41 10.07
C MET A 150 -15.54 6.99 9.61
N ASP A 151 -16.52 6.90 10.51
CA ASP A 151 -17.92 6.64 10.18
C ASP A 151 -18.47 7.77 9.28
N ASN A 152 -18.13 9.04 9.56
CA ASN A 152 -18.48 10.18 8.73
C ASN A 152 -17.81 10.13 7.36
N LEU A 153 -16.53 9.72 7.29
CA LEU A 153 -15.82 9.51 6.03
C LEU A 153 -16.51 8.44 5.17
N ILE A 154 -16.85 7.29 5.76
CA ILE A 154 -17.55 6.21 5.06
C ILE A 154 -18.93 6.67 4.56
N ALA A 155 -19.68 7.42 5.38
CA ALA A 155 -20.95 7.99 4.97
C ALA A 155 -20.78 8.95 3.78
N TYR A 156 -19.78 9.82 3.81
CA TYR A 156 -19.45 10.70 2.68
C TYR A 156 -19.10 9.90 1.42
N LEU A 157 -18.20 8.91 1.54
CA LEU A 157 -17.73 8.10 0.41
C LEU A 157 -18.89 7.36 -0.28
N LYS A 158 -19.87 6.87 0.48
CA LYS A 158 -21.05 6.20 -0.04
C LYS A 158 -21.85 7.06 -1.04
N ASP A 159 -21.95 8.36 -0.76
CA ASP A 159 -22.77 9.30 -1.53
C ASP A 159 -21.95 10.19 -2.49
N SER A 160 -20.61 10.02 -2.48
CA SER A 160 -19.68 10.89 -3.24
C SER A 160 -19.65 10.63 -4.75
N GLY A 161 -20.18 9.49 -5.20
CA GLY A 161 -20.01 9.04 -6.59
C GLY A 161 -18.61 8.54 -6.93
N LEU A 162 -17.73 8.37 -5.93
CA LEU A 162 -16.39 7.76 -6.09
C LEU A 162 -16.49 6.24 -6.14
N TYR A 163 -15.51 5.57 -6.78
CA TYR A 163 -15.37 4.11 -6.70
C TYR A 163 -14.60 3.74 -5.44
N VAL A 164 -15.27 3.27 -4.41
CA VAL A 164 -14.69 3.10 -3.08
C VAL A 164 -14.24 1.66 -2.85
N ILE A 165 -12.97 1.51 -2.47
CA ILE A 165 -12.29 0.24 -2.21
C ILE A 165 -11.90 0.17 -0.74
N ALA A 166 -12.35 -0.85 -0.02
CA ALA A 166 -11.91 -1.11 1.36
C ALA A 166 -10.66 -1.99 1.35
N ARG A 167 -9.60 -1.58 2.05
CA ARG A 167 -8.42 -2.41 2.27
C ARG A 167 -8.49 -3.08 3.64
N VAL A 168 -8.37 -4.41 3.65
CA VAL A 168 -8.56 -5.24 4.84
C VAL A 168 -7.46 -6.30 4.93
N PRO A 169 -6.69 -6.39 6.03
CA PRO A 169 -5.81 -7.51 6.27
C PRO A 169 -6.63 -8.80 6.47
N ALA A 170 -6.35 -9.82 5.64
CA ALA A 170 -7.11 -11.07 5.60
C ALA A 170 -6.68 -12.04 6.71
N PHE A 171 -5.47 -12.56 6.60
CA PHE A 171 -4.99 -13.63 7.47
C PHE A 171 -3.97 -13.17 8.51
N ARG A 172 -3.69 -11.90 8.57
CA ARG A 172 -2.84 -11.31 9.59
C ARG A 172 -3.68 -10.49 10.54
N ASP A 173 -3.95 -11.06 11.73
CA ASP A 173 -4.83 -10.45 12.72
C ASP A 173 -4.43 -10.89 14.14
N TYR A 174 -3.85 -9.96 14.88
CA TYR A 174 -3.39 -10.24 16.24
C TYR A 174 -4.55 -10.63 17.19
N ALA A 175 -5.60 -9.83 17.20
CA ALA A 175 -6.67 -9.98 18.18
C ALA A 175 -7.52 -11.21 17.87
N HIS A 176 -7.93 -11.39 16.62
CA HIS A 176 -8.73 -12.54 16.23
C HIS A 176 -7.94 -13.85 16.42
N GLY A 177 -6.64 -13.85 16.09
CA GLY A 177 -5.77 -15.01 16.33
C GLY A 177 -5.60 -15.36 17.80
N LEU A 178 -5.54 -14.35 18.70
CA LEU A 178 -5.46 -14.55 20.13
C LEU A 178 -6.77 -15.09 20.72
N GLU A 179 -7.91 -14.61 20.21
CA GLU A 179 -9.24 -15.03 20.67
C GLU A 179 -9.64 -16.40 20.12
N ASN A 180 -9.14 -16.77 18.93
CA ASN A 180 -9.48 -18.01 18.20
C ASN A 180 -8.24 -18.87 17.93
N VAL A 181 -7.54 -19.27 18.96
CA VAL A 181 -6.25 -20.00 18.91
C VAL A 181 -6.31 -21.22 18.00
N SER A 182 -7.43 -21.98 18.02
CA SER A 182 -7.61 -23.19 17.19
C SER A 182 -7.58 -22.92 15.68
N ASP A 183 -7.86 -21.68 15.27
CA ASP A 183 -7.95 -21.26 13.88
C ASP A 183 -6.67 -20.54 13.38
N GLY A 184 -5.68 -20.37 14.25
CA GLY A 184 -4.42 -19.76 13.90
C GLY A 184 -3.45 -20.69 13.18
N VAL A 185 -2.38 -20.11 12.61
CA VAL A 185 -1.23 -20.84 12.08
C VAL A 185 -0.32 -21.22 13.25
N TYR A 186 -0.02 -22.51 13.41
CA TYR A 186 0.86 -23.00 14.46
C TYR A 186 2.31 -23.00 14.04
N HIS A 187 3.20 -22.83 15.02
CA HIS A 187 4.61 -23.07 14.84
C HIS A 187 4.89 -24.56 14.60
N SER A 188 5.89 -24.91 13.79
CA SER A 188 6.20 -26.29 13.39
C SER A 188 6.57 -27.21 14.54
N SER A 189 7.07 -26.66 15.66
CA SER A 189 7.31 -27.44 16.89
C SER A 189 6.01 -27.82 17.63
N GLY A 190 4.86 -27.26 17.21
CA GLY A 190 3.56 -27.46 17.85
C GLY A 190 3.39 -26.71 19.18
N GLY A 191 2.17 -26.71 19.68
CA GLY A 191 1.83 -26.22 21.02
C GLY A 191 1.60 -24.73 21.16
N TYR A 192 2.03 -23.89 20.21
CA TYR A 192 1.78 -22.44 20.23
C TYR A 192 1.60 -21.87 18.82
N LEU A 193 0.93 -20.72 18.75
CA LEU A 193 0.70 -20.01 17.49
C LEU A 193 2.02 -19.41 16.96
N HIS A 194 2.15 -19.38 15.65
CA HIS A 194 3.18 -18.61 14.98
C HIS A 194 2.93 -17.12 15.17
N MET A 195 3.95 -16.40 15.60
CA MET A 195 3.98 -14.96 15.71
C MET A 195 5.07 -14.43 14.79
N ASP A 196 4.75 -13.47 13.94
CA ASP A 196 5.71 -12.87 13.04
C ASP A 196 6.66 -11.87 13.74
N ALA A 197 7.64 -11.34 13.00
CA ALA A 197 8.62 -10.39 13.53
C ALA A 197 8.01 -9.07 14.04
N GLN A 198 6.79 -8.73 13.61
CA GLN A 198 6.06 -7.54 14.05
C GLN A 198 5.11 -7.85 15.22
N GLY A 199 5.16 -9.07 15.75
CA GLY A 199 4.36 -9.51 16.88
C GLY A 199 2.89 -9.69 16.54
N CYS A 200 2.55 -10.13 15.32
CA CYS A 200 1.20 -10.46 14.92
C CYS A 200 1.00 -11.97 14.78
N TYR A 201 -0.18 -12.44 15.11
CA TYR A 201 -0.63 -13.79 14.80
C TYR A 201 -1.17 -13.86 13.37
N TRP A 202 -1.11 -15.07 12.82
CA TRP A 202 -1.62 -15.37 11.51
C TRP A 202 -2.76 -16.38 11.60
N LEU A 203 -3.83 -16.08 10.89
CA LEU A 203 -5.00 -16.95 10.77
C LEU A 203 -4.73 -18.00 9.69
N ASN A 204 -5.17 -19.23 9.93
CA ASN A 204 -5.01 -20.30 8.96
C ASN A 204 -6.10 -20.22 7.86
N PRO A 205 -5.74 -20.01 6.59
CA PRO A 205 -6.70 -19.90 5.49
C PRO A 205 -7.56 -21.15 5.29
N ALA A 206 -7.12 -22.32 5.77
CA ALA A 206 -7.86 -23.57 5.68
C ALA A 206 -9.00 -23.69 6.70
N ARG A 207 -9.10 -22.77 7.66
CA ARG A 207 -10.11 -22.84 8.73
C ARG A 207 -11.38 -22.10 8.37
N GLU A 208 -12.51 -22.80 8.45
CA GLU A 208 -13.85 -22.24 8.16
C GLU A 208 -14.18 -21.04 9.06
N GLY A 209 -13.73 -21.04 10.32
CA GLY A 209 -13.91 -19.93 11.26
C GLY A 209 -13.35 -18.63 10.70
N ASN A 210 -12.14 -18.67 10.13
CA ASN A 210 -11.48 -17.50 9.54
C ASN A 210 -12.17 -17.03 8.25
N ILE A 211 -12.59 -17.97 7.41
CA ILE A 211 -13.36 -17.63 6.19
C ILE A 211 -14.70 -16.99 6.57
N SER A 212 -15.40 -17.55 7.58
CA SER A 212 -16.66 -16.98 8.09
C SER A 212 -16.44 -15.57 8.67
N TYR A 213 -15.35 -15.35 9.40
CA TYR A 213 -14.98 -14.04 9.92
C TYR A 213 -14.78 -13.01 8.80
N LEU A 214 -13.97 -13.34 7.79
CA LEU A 214 -13.76 -12.47 6.62
C LEU A 214 -15.06 -12.23 5.85
N THR A 215 -15.88 -13.26 5.65
CA THR A 215 -17.20 -13.13 4.99
C THR A 215 -18.09 -12.11 5.69
N LYS A 216 -18.10 -12.08 7.03
CA LYS A 216 -18.87 -11.10 7.80
C LYS A 216 -18.36 -9.67 7.57
N ILE A 217 -17.03 -9.47 7.62
CA ILE A 217 -16.40 -8.17 7.36
C ILE A 217 -16.74 -7.69 5.94
N ILE A 218 -16.53 -8.53 4.94
CA ILE A 218 -16.77 -8.19 3.54
C ILE A 218 -18.26 -7.85 3.30
N THR A 219 -19.17 -8.61 3.89
CA THR A 219 -20.62 -8.36 3.77
C THR A 219 -21.01 -7.03 4.44
N GLU A 220 -20.42 -6.71 5.59
CA GLU A 220 -20.63 -5.43 6.27
C GLU A 220 -20.14 -4.28 5.39
N LEU A 221 -18.94 -4.34 4.84
CA LEU A 221 -18.37 -3.31 3.96
C LEU A 221 -19.23 -3.08 2.70
N ARG A 222 -19.72 -4.16 2.09
CA ARG A 222 -20.68 -4.05 0.99
C ARG A 222 -21.95 -3.30 1.40
N THR A 223 -22.48 -3.57 2.59
CA THR A 223 -23.68 -2.89 3.11
C THR A 223 -23.42 -1.41 3.41
N LEU A 224 -22.19 -1.07 3.79
CA LEU A 224 -21.73 0.30 4.01
C LEU A 224 -21.54 1.11 2.71
N GLY A 225 -21.64 0.49 1.54
CA GLY A 225 -21.59 1.17 0.25
C GLY A 225 -20.23 1.12 -0.43
N PHE A 226 -19.30 0.28 0.01
CA PHE A 226 -18.09 -0.01 -0.74
C PHE A 226 -18.40 -0.75 -2.04
N HIS A 227 -17.61 -0.54 -3.07
CA HIS A 227 -17.73 -1.18 -4.38
C HIS A 227 -16.78 -2.36 -4.53
N GLU A 228 -15.72 -2.38 -3.74
CA GLU A 228 -14.70 -3.42 -3.76
C GLU A 228 -14.06 -3.59 -2.38
N VAL A 229 -13.69 -4.81 -2.03
CA VAL A 229 -12.76 -5.09 -0.94
C VAL A 229 -11.46 -5.64 -1.53
N MET A 230 -10.34 -5.09 -1.08
CA MET A 230 -9.01 -5.61 -1.36
C MET A 230 -8.45 -6.25 -0.08
N LEU A 231 -8.19 -7.55 -0.14
CA LEU A 231 -7.68 -8.35 0.96
C LEU A 231 -6.15 -8.37 0.91
N THR A 232 -5.52 -7.63 1.84
CA THR A 232 -4.05 -7.69 2.05
C THR A 232 -3.66 -8.87 2.92
N ASP A 233 -2.38 -9.18 3.01
CA ASP A 233 -1.89 -10.34 3.78
C ASP A 233 -2.67 -11.63 3.44
N PHE A 234 -3.09 -11.77 2.17
CA PHE A 234 -3.78 -12.97 1.68
C PHE A 234 -2.76 -14.04 1.33
N SER A 235 -2.07 -14.52 2.36
CA SER A 235 -0.95 -15.46 2.28
C SER A 235 -0.77 -16.24 3.57
N PHE A 236 0.15 -17.18 3.56
CA PHE A 236 0.75 -17.71 4.78
C PHE A 236 1.91 -16.82 5.23
N PRO A 237 2.30 -16.83 6.52
CA PRO A 237 3.50 -16.11 6.97
C PRO A 237 4.76 -16.63 6.24
N GLU A 238 5.65 -15.71 5.89
CA GLU A 238 6.96 -16.03 5.30
C GLU A 238 7.86 -16.67 6.35
N SER A 239 7.64 -17.94 6.63
CA SER A 239 8.38 -18.70 7.61
C SER A 239 8.43 -20.18 7.24
N ASN A 240 9.61 -20.80 7.43
CA ASN A 240 9.76 -22.25 7.35
C ASN A 240 9.34 -22.96 8.66
N ASN A 241 9.07 -22.19 9.71
CA ASN A 241 8.76 -22.70 11.04
C ASN A 241 7.25 -22.70 11.33
N ILE A 242 6.42 -22.96 10.31
CA ILE A 242 4.97 -23.06 10.46
C ILE A 242 4.46 -24.45 10.10
N LEU A 243 3.36 -24.84 10.74
CA LEU A 243 2.68 -26.08 10.47
C LEU A 243 1.54 -25.81 9.47
N VAL A 244 1.70 -26.30 8.25
CA VAL A 244 0.67 -26.25 7.21
C VAL A 244 0.37 -27.66 6.74
N ASN A 245 -0.89 -28.05 6.79
CA ASN A 245 -1.36 -29.35 6.30
C ASN A 245 -1.94 -29.17 4.89
N GLY A 246 -1.19 -29.52 3.87
CA GLY A 246 -1.58 -29.42 2.48
C GLY A 246 -0.75 -28.40 1.68
N ASP A 247 -1.10 -28.25 0.43
CA ASP A 247 -0.48 -27.30 -0.47
C ASP A 247 -0.99 -25.88 -0.21
N ARG A 248 -0.08 -24.93 0.01
CA ARG A 248 -0.42 -23.53 0.34
C ARG A 248 -1.19 -22.86 -0.79
N GLN A 249 -0.77 -23.10 -2.03
CA GLN A 249 -1.39 -22.51 -3.21
C GLN A 249 -2.84 -23.00 -3.38
N GLU A 250 -3.07 -24.31 -3.20
CA GLU A 250 -4.41 -24.90 -3.27
C GLU A 250 -5.32 -24.35 -2.17
N ILE A 251 -4.80 -24.20 -0.94
CA ILE A 251 -5.55 -23.65 0.20
C ILE A 251 -5.96 -22.20 -0.07
N LEU A 252 -5.03 -21.36 -0.52
CA LEU A 252 -5.31 -19.96 -0.84
C LEU A 252 -6.28 -19.84 -2.02
N THR A 253 -6.09 -20.61 -3.08
CA THR A 253 -7.01 -20.67 -4.23
C THR A 253 -8.42 -21.04 -3.79
N LYS A 254 -8.56 -22.04 -2.93
CA LYS A 254 -9.88 -22.45 -2.38
C LYS A 254 -10.49 -21.34 -1.53
N ALA A 255 -9.71 -20.71 -0.65
CA ALA A 255 -10.17 -19.61 0.19
C ALA A 255 -10.66 -18.42 -0.66
N ALA A 256 -9.90 -18.03 -1.69
CA ALA A 256 -10.26 -16.95 -2.60
C ALA A 256 -11.59 -17.24 -3.33
N ASN A 257 -11.76 -18.47 -3.87
CA ASN A 257 -13.00 -18.87 -4.55
C ASN A 257 -14.20 -18.86 -3.61
N ILE A 258 -14.04 -19.33 -2.36
CA ILE A 258 -15.12 -19.31 -1.37
C ILE A 258 -15.54 -17.85 -1.06
N LEU A 259 -14.57 -16.95 -0.79
CA LEU A 259 -14.86 -15.55 -0.47
C LEU A 259 -15.51 -14.83 -1.64
N LEU A 260 -15.01 -15.02 -2.87
CA LEU A 260 -15.63 -14.41 -4.04
C LEU A 260 -17.05 -14.92 -4.27
N THR A 261 -17.28 -16.25 -4.16
CA THR A 261 -18.61 -16.84 -4.35
C THR A 261 -19.60 -16.39 -3.28
N ALA A 262 -19.15 -16.26 -2.03
CA ALA A 262 -20.02 -15.87 -0.92
C ALA A 262 -20.34 -14.37 -0.89
N CYS A 263 -19.41 -13.50 -1.33
CA CYS A 263 -19.50 -12.08 -1.12
C CYS A 263 -19.57 -11.25 -2.40
N GLY A 264 -19.00 -11.73 -3.51
CA GLY A 264 -18.98 -11.04 -4.79
C GLY A 264 -20.33 -11.06 -5.50
N ASN A 265 -20.61 -10.02 -6.28
CA ASN A 265 -21.76 -9.93 -7.17
C ASN A 265 -21.48 -8.91 -8.30
N ASP A 266 -22.46 -8.60 -9.13
CA ASP A 266 -22.31 -7.69 -10.28
C ASP A 266 -21.98 -6.25 -9.91
N SER A 267 -22.17 -5.84 -8.65
CA SER A 267 -21.88 -4.50 -8.15
C SER A 267 -20.74 -4.44 -7.12
N PHE A 268 -20.25 -5.59 -6.66
CA PHE A 268 -19.23 -5.64 -5.61
C PHE A 268 -18.10 -6.64 -5.95
N ALA A 269 -16.88 -6.15 -5.98
CA ALA A 269 -15.69 -6.95 -6.25
C ALA A 269 -15.02 -7.45 -4.97
N VAL A 270 -14.49 -8.69 -5.03
CA VAL A 270 -13.62 -9.23 -3.97
C VAL A 270 -12.24 -9.48 -4.57
N SER A 271 -11.27 -8.70 -4.16
CA SER A 271 -9.94 -8.62 -4.75
C SER A 271 -8.87 -8.98 -3.73
N PHE A 272 -7.69 -9.34 -4.22
CA PHE A 272 -6.64 -9.92 -3.38
C PHE A 272 -5.29 -9.28 -3.67
N GLU A 273 -4.51 -9.03 -2.64
CA GLU A 273 -3.08 -8.76 -2.80
C GLU A 273 -2.33 -10.08 -2.99
N MET A 274 -1.57 -10.16 -4.07
CA MET A 274 -0.80 -11.36 -4.37
C MET A 274 0.65 -11.20 -3.90
N THR A 275 0.96 -11.79 -2.78
CA THR A 275 2.32 -11.96 -2.24
C THR A 275 2.85 -13.38 -2.44
N GLU A 276 1.97 -14.38 -2.36
CA GLU A 276 2.24 -15.77 -2.72
C GLU A 276 1.50 -16.15 -4.00
N ASN A 277 2.02 -17.13 -4.74
CA ASN A 277 1.33 -17.63 -5.92
C ASN A 277 0.07 -18.44 -5.51
N PHE A 278 -1.06 -18.05 -6.04
CA PHE A 278 -2.30 -18.80 -6.02
C PHE A 278 -3.07 -18.51 -7.31
N THR A 279 -4.03 -19.35 -7.64
CA THR A 279 -4.86 -19.10 -8.81
C THR A 279 -5.93 -18.07 -8.46
N ALA A 280 -5.91 -16.92 -9.15
CA ALA A 280 -6.94 -15.91 -8.99
C ALA A 280 -8.31 -16.48 -9.34
N PRO A 281 -9.36 -16.20 -8.53
CA PRO A 281 -10.69 -16.72 -8.83
C PRO A 281 -11.26 -16.07 -10.09
N GLU A 282 -12.05 -16.83 -10.84
CA GLU A 282 -12.81 -16.29 -11.97
C GLU A 282 -14.02 -15.50 -11.47
N GLY A 283 -14.21 -14.29 -12.00
CA GLY A 283 -15.33 -13.43 -11.65
C GLY A 283 -14.92 -11.98 -11.41
N ARG A 284 -15.73 -11.24 -10.66
CA ARG A 284 -15.51 -9.83 -10.36
C ARG A 284 -14.42 -9.67 -9.29
N SER A 285 -13.18 -9.78 -9.73
CA SER A 285 -11.99 -9.80 -8.86
C SER A 285 -10.80 -9.15 -9.56
N ARG A 286 -9.93 -8.51 -8.78
CA ARG A 286 -8.64 -8.00 -9.20
C ARG A 286 -7.52 -8.57 -8.34
N ILE A 287 -6.33 -8.58 -8.91
CA ILE A 287 -5.09 -8.90 -8.20
C ILE A 287 -4.29 -7.62 -8.03
N TYR A 288 -3.95 -7.32 -6.80
CA TYR A 288 -3.14 -6.15 -6.43
C TYR A 288 -1.69 -6.57 -6.20
N ARG A 289 -0.77 -5.72 -6.61
CA ARG A 289 0.67 -5.85 -6.38
C ARG A 289 1.22 -4.53 -5.87
N SER A 290 1.99 -4.59 -4.80
CA SER A 290 2.62 -3.41 -4.17
C SER A 290 4.15 -3.50 -4.21
N GLY A 291 4.83 -2.37 -4.06
CA GLY A 291 6.28 -2.30 -3.88
C GLY A 291 7.13 -2.65 -5.10
N LEU A 292 6.54 -2.68 -6.31
CA LEU A 292 7.25 -2.99 -7.54
C LEU A 292 7.84 -1.74 -8.18
N THR A 293 9.04 -1.87 -8.75
CA THR A 293 9.56 -0.90 -9.72
C THR A 293 8.75 -0.95 -11.02
N ALA A 294 8.82 0.10 -11.84
CA ALA A 294 8.11 0.13 -13.11
C ALA A 294 8.50 -1.02 -14.05
N THR A 295 9.77 -1.43 -14.04
CA THR A 295 10.26 -2.57 -14.86
C THR A 295 9.67 -3.90 -14.36
N GLU A 296 9.60 -4.10 -13.04
CA GLU A 296 8.97 -5.29 -12.45
C GLU A 296 7.46 -5.31 -12.70
N ALA A 297 6.80 -4.16 -12.68
CA ALA A 297 5.38 -4.03 -13.01
C ALA A 297 5.12 -4.39 -14.48
N GLU A 298 5.95 -3.92 -15.43
CA GLU A 298 5.88 -4.32 -16.84
C GLU A 298 6.07 -5.83 -17.02
N GLN A 299 7.04 -6.42 -16.32
CA GLN A 299 7.27 -7.87 -16.35
C GLN A 299 6.09 -8.64 -15.75
N ALA A 300 5.54 -8.18 -14.63
CA ALA A 300 4.37 -8.77 -13.99
C ALA A 300 3.14 -8.71 -14.92
N PHE A 301 2.97 -7.59 -15.63
CA PHE A 301 1.91 -7.44 -16.62
C PHE A 301 2.06 -8.40 -17.80
N GLN A 302 3.25 -8.47 -18.39
CA GLN A 302 3.54 -9.33 -19.55
C GLN A 302 3.40 -10.82 -19.22
N ASN A 303 3.76 -11.21 -17.99
CA ASN A 303 3.68 -12.60 -17.52
C ASN A 303 2.33 -12.95 -16.88
N SER A 304 1.39 -12.02 -16.85
CA SER A 304 0.08 -12.23 -16.22
C SER A 304 -0.76 -13.21 -17.02
N THR A 305 -1.37 -14.15 -16.31
CA THR A 305 -2.35 -15.11 -16.86
C THR A 305 -3.80 -14.65 -16.62
N LEU A 306 -3.99 -13.47 -16.05
CA LEU A 306 -5.31 -12.91 -15.77
C LEU A 306 -6.05 -12.57 -17.07
N PRO A 307 -7.37 -12.77 -17.14
CA PRO A 307 -8.18 -12.21 -18.20
C PRO A 307 -8.07 -10.68 -18.14
N ASN A 308 -7.79 -10.01 -19.25
CA ASN A 308 -7.64 -8.57 -19.31
C ASN A 308 -6.73 -7.97 -18.20
N PRO A 309 -5.41 -8.19 -18.25
CA PRO A 309 -4.49 -7.72 -17.19
C PRO A 309 -4.52 -6.19 -16.98
N ALA A 310 -4.86 -5.41 -18.01
CA ALA A 310 -4.96 -3.93 -17.89
C ALA A 310 -6.03 -3.50 -16.88
N VAL A 311 -7.04 -4.32 -16.67
CA VAL A 311 -8.14 -4.07 -15.71
C VAL A 311 -7.94 -4.84 -14.41
N ASN A 312 -7.54 -6.12 -14.53
CA ASN A 312 -7.58 -7.07 -13.41
C ASN A 312 -6.24 -7.15 -12.64
N LEU A 313 -5.15 -6.56 -13.15
CA LEU A 313 -3.90 -6.41 -12.41
C LEU A 313 -3.70 -4.95 -12.02
N VAL A 314 -3.68 -4.68 -10.73
CA VAL A 314 -3.60 -3.33 -10.17
C VAL A 314 -2.28 -3.14 -9.43
N PHE A 315 -1.60 -2.04 -9.68
CA PHE A 315 -0.36 -1.68 -8.99
C PHE A 315 -0.60 -0.59 -7.96
N LEU A 316 -0.13 -0.83 -6.72
CA LEU A 316 -0.04 0.20 -5.69
C LEU A 316 1.39 0.75 -5.72
N THR A 317 1.56 2.04 -5.99
CA THR A 317 2.87 2.63 -6.15
C THR A 317 2.90 4.09 -5.72
N GLU A 318 3.99 4.49 -5.08
CA GLU A 318 4.33 5.89 -4.80
C GLU A 318 5.11 6.54 -5.96
N LEU A 319 5.50 5.72 -6.96
CA LEU A 319 6.32 6.19 -8.08
C LEU A 319 5.46 6.94 -9.11
N PHE A 320 5.95 8.10 -9.53
CA PHE A 320 5.37 8.92 -10.62
C PHE A 320 5.98 8.56 -11.99
N ASP A 321 6.26 7.30 -12.23
CA ASP A 321 6.75 6.81 -13.52
C ASP A 321 5.56 6.61 -14.47
N THR A 322 5.61 7.24 -15.66
CA THR A 322 4.53 7.22 -16.65
C THR A 322 4.26 5.83 -17.24
N ARG A 323 5.18 4.88 -17.06
CA ARG A 323 4.97 3.49 -17.48
C ARG A 323 3.82 2.82 -16.73
N PHE A 324 3.55 3.27 -15.50
CA PHE A 324 2.38 2.79 -14.75
C PHE A 324 1.04 3.26 -15.32
N ASP A 325 1.00 4.34 -16.10
CA ASP A 325 -0.25 4.91 -16.63
C ASP A 325 -0.92 4.01 -17.68
N ALA A 326 -0.18 3.03 -18.21
CA ALA A 326 -0.73 2.00 -19.10
C ALA A 326 -1.52 0.90 -18.36
N PHE A 327 -1.43 0.84 -17.04
CA PHE A 327 -2.00 -0.21 -16.18
C PHE A 327 -3.05 0.35 -15.25
N SER A 328 -3.81 -0.55 -14.59
CA SER A 328 -4.57 -0.14 -13.41
C SER A 328 -3.60 0.23 -12.29
N VAL A 329 -3.72 1.45 -11.76
CA VAL A 329 -2.79 1.98 -10.75
C VAL A 329 -3.51 2.81 -9.71
N LEU A 330 -3.11 2.66 -8.45
CA LEU A 330 -3.49 3.56 -7.38
C LEU A 330 -2.21 4.17 -6.77
N ARG A 331 -2.25 5.48 -6.52
CA ARG A 331 -1.17 6.26 -5.92
C ARG A 331 -1.60 6.84 -4.58
N PRO A 332 -0.67 7.23 -3.70
CA PRO A 332 -1.06 7.90 -2.45
C PRO A 332 -1.92 9.13 -2.76
N LEU A 333 -2.99 9.32 -1.98
CA LEU A 333 -3.70 10.59 -1.95
C LEU A 333 -2.80 11.59 -1.22
N MET A 334 -2.08 12.41 -1.99
CA MET A 334 -1.12 13.37 -1.44
C MET A 334 -1.88 14.54 -0.82
N GLY A 335 -1.63 14.82 0.46
CA GLY A 335 -2.14 16.01 1.11
C GLY A 335 -1.69 17.28 0.38
N ALA A 336 -2.56 18.26 0.27
CA ALA A 336 -2.12 19.63 -0.05
C ALA A 336 -1.27 20.12 1.12
N TYR A 337 0.06 20.07 0.95
CA TYR A 337 1.00 20.69 1.88
C TYR A 337 1.18 22.16 1.53
#